data_b3e41596212ca4ad1f8a8bd53f775c07
#
_entry.id   b3e41596212ca4ad1f8a8bd53f775c07
#
_cell.length_a   1.000
_cell.length_b   1.000
_cell.length_c   1.000
_cell.angle_alpha   90.00
_cell.angle_beta   90.00
_cell.angle_gamma   90.00
#
_symmetry.space_group_name_H-M   'P 1'
#
loop_
_entity.id
_entity.type
_entity.pdbx_description
1 polymer ?
#
loop_
_entity_poly.entity_id
_entity_poly.type
_entity_poly.pdbx_seq_one_letter_code
_entity_poly.pdbx_strand_id
1 'polypeptide(L)'
;MSGKYLAKGFTLVELLVVVALLGILSAIAIPTYNGYIDSVKINSAQNSLRLIYLAEVEQFSDNSTYYSVTTSCGPNSHLANPININLFGGSKTIPQESKPDFYFCIES
;
A
#
# COMPACT_ATOMS: atom_id res chain seq x y z
N MET A 1 17.88 57.10 -18.58
CA MET A 1 17.88 55.99 -19.54
C MET A 1 16.89 54.94 -19.07
N SER A 2 15.75 54.89 -19.73
CA SER A 2 14.74 53.82 -19.43
C SER A 2 15.22 52.55 -20.09
N GLY A 3 15.79 51.62 -19.30
CA GLY A 3 16.03 50.27 -19.74
C GLY A 3 14.69 49.59 -20.04
N LYS A 4 14.36 49.39 -21.30
CA LYS A 4 13.26 48.56 -21.68
C LYS A 4 13.60 47.14 -21.37
N TYR A 5 13.27 46.70 -20.14
CA TYR A 5 13.27 45.31 -19.83
C TYR A 5 12.14 44.66 -20.65
N LEU A 6 12.51 44.03 -21.76
CA LEU A 6 11.60 43.19 -22.52
C LEU A 6 11.29 41.99 -21.63
N ALA A 7 10.26 42.10 -20.82
CA ALA A 7 9.68 40.95 -20.11
C ALA A 7 9.12 39.99 -21.18
N LYS A 8 9.88 38.95 -21.49
CA LYS A 8 9.41 37.84 -22.32
C LYS A 8 8.38 37.05 -21.52
N GLY A 9 7.11 37.39 -21.72
CA GLY A 9 6.01 36.60 -21.20
C GLY A 9 5.67 35.44 -22.13
N PHE A 10 5.04 34.43 -21.60
CA PHE A 10 4.47 33.33 -22.38
C PHE A 10 3.37 33.84 -23.28
N THR A 11 3.33 33.33 -24.51
CA THR A 11 2.21 33.60 -25.41
C THR A 11 1.00 32.76 -24.96
N LEU A 12 -0.22 33.24 -25.30
CA LEU A 12 -1.45 32.53 -24.97
C LEU A 12 -1.52 31.15 -25.64
N VAL A 13 -0.98 31.02 -26.85
CA VAL A 13 -0.89 29.76 -27.59
C VAL A 13 0.06 28.78 -26.94
N GLU A 14 1.22 29.22 -26.40
CA GLU A 14 2.16 28.37 -25.69
C GLU A 14 1.52 27.75 -24.44
N LEU A 15 0.80 28.54 -23.66
CA LEU A 15 0.08 28.07 -22.50
C LEU A 15 -1.02 27.06 -22.89
N LEU A 16 -1.75 27.35 -23.95
CA LEU A 16 -2.83 26.50 -24.43
C LEU A 16 -2.32 25.12 -24.89
N VAL A 17 -1.21 25.09 -25.62
CA VAL A 17 -0.55 23.84 -26.05
C VAL A 17 -0.10 23.03 -24.85
N VAL A 18 0.50 23.64 -23.85
CA VAL A 18 0.95 22.95 -22.62
C VAL A 18 -0.23 22.31 -21.88
N VAL A 19 -1.31 23.03 -21.69
CA VAL A 19 -2.53 22.51 -21.04
C VAL A 19 -3.15 21.37 -21.84
N ALA A 20 -3.17 21.47 -23.17
CA ALA A 20 -3.67 20.41 -24.05
C ALA A 20 -2.83 19.13 -23.92
N LEU A 21 -1.50 19.24 -23.92
CA LEU A 21 -0.59 18.10 -23.73
C LEU A 21 -0.76 17.45 -22.34
N LEU A 22 -0.87 18.25 -21.29
CA LEU A 22 -1.12 17.76 -19.93
C LEU A 22 -2.46 17.02 -19.85
N GLY A 23 -3.50 17.51 -20.53
CA GLY A 23 -4.80 16.86 -20.61
C GLY A 23 -4.72 15.47 -21.24
N ILE A 24 -4.02 15.33 -22.35
CA ILE A 24 -3.82 14.05 -23.05
C ILE A 24 -3.04 13.06 -22.17
N LEU A 25 -1.94 13.50 -21.57
CA LEU A 25 -1.12 12.66 -20.69
C LEU A 25 -1.90 12.20 -19.46
N SER A 26 -2.68 13.08 -18.86
CA SER A 26 -3.51 12.76 -17.70
C SER A 26 -4.58 11.71 -18.02
N ALA A 27 -5.17 11.78 -19.20
CA ALA A 27 -6.21 10.84 -19.64
C ALA A 27 -5.69 9.39 -19.72
N ILE A 28 -4.41 9.20 -20.01
CA ILE A 28 -3.77 7.87 -20.06
C ILE A 28 -3.22 7.50 -18.70
N ALA A 29 -2.62 8.45 -17.97
CA ALA A 29 -1.91 8.20 -16.72
C ALA A 29 -2.84 7.76 -15.58
N ILE A 30 -4.02 8.36 -15.45
CA ILE A 30 -4.94 8.10 -14.34
C ILE A 30 -5.41 6.65 -14.29
N PRO A 31 -5.97 6.03 -15.34
CA PRO A 31 -6.41 4.64 -15.29
C PRO A 31 -5.25 3.66 -15.09
N THR A 32 -4.09 3.95 -15.69
CA THR A 32 -2.89 3.11 -15.51
C THR A 32 -2.38 3.15 -14.07
N TYR A 33 -2.41 4.32 -13.44
CA TYR A 33 -1.99 4.51 -12.06
C TYR A 33 -2.88 3.74 -11.07
N ASN A 34 -4.20 3.74 -11.28
CA ASN A 34 -5.15 2.98 -10.45
C ASN A 34 -4.88 1.48 -10.52
N GLY A 35 -4.64 0.94 -11.71
CA GLY A 35 -4.27 -0.48 -11.87
C GLY A 35 -2.93 -0.83 -11.21
N TYR A 36 -1.97 0.09 -11.23
CA TYR A 36 -0.69 -0.08 -10.56
C TYR A 36 -0.84 -0.11 -9.03
N ILE A 37 -1.65 0.77 -8.46
CA ILE A 37 -1.92 0.78 -7.01
C ILE A 37 -2.55 -0.53 -6.55
N ASP A 38 -3.52 -1.07 -7.27
CA ASP A 38 -4.14 -2.37 -6.94
C ASP A 38 -3.12 -3.50 -6.95
N SER A 39 -2.22 -3.53 -7.93
CA SER A 39 -1.12 -4.50 -7.99
C SER A 39 -0.16 -4.37 -6.80
N VAL A 40 0.18 -3.15 -6.40
CA VAL A 40 1.05 -2.88 -5.23
C VAL A 40 0.39 -3.36 -3.95
N LYS A 41 -0.90 -3.14 -3.77
CA LYS A 41 -1.65 -3.62 -2.60
C LYS A 41 -1.63 -5.15 -2.50
N ILE A 42 -1.89 -5.84 -3.61
CA ILE A 42 -1.84 -7.32 -3.67
C ILE A 42 -0.43 -7.81 -3.33
N ASN A 43 0.61 -7.23 -3.92
CA ASN A 43 2.00 -7.61 -3.65
C ASN A 43 2.38 -7.37 -2.18
N SER A 44 1.94 -6.27 -1.59
CA SER A 44 2.16 -5.97 -0.17
C SER A 44 1.48 -7.01 0.73
N ALA A 45 0.24 -7.39 0.42
CA ALA A 45 -0.49 -8.43 1.14
C ALA A 45 0.23 -9.80 1.04
N GLN A 46 0.70 -10.17 -0.14
CA GLN A 46 1.47 -11.40 -0.34
C GLN A 46 2.79 -11.41 0.45
N ASN A 47 3.49 -10.28 0.51
CA ASN A 47 4.70 -10.16 1.31
C ASN A 47 4.39 -10.31 2.81
N SER A 48 3.31 -9.72 3.28
CA SER A 48 2.85 -9.89 4.67
C SER A 48 2.52 -11.35 4.99
N LEU A 49 1.85 -12.06 4.08
CA LEU A 49 1.57 -13.49 4.23
C LEU A 49 2.86 -14.34 4.30
N ARG A 50 3.87 -14.01 3.50
CA ARG A 50 5.17 -14.70 3.55
C ARG A 50 5.87 -14.49 4.90
N LEU A 51 5.81 -13.27 5.43
CA LEU A 51 6.37 -12.96 6.75
C LEU A 51 5.65 -13.74 7.85
N ILE A 52 4.33 -13.82 7.80
CA ILE A 52 3.53 -14.62 8.75
C ILE A 52 3.92 -16.10 8.64
N TYR A 53 4.03 -16.64 7.43
CA TYR A 53 4.45 -18.03 7.22
C TYR A 53 5.82 -18.33 7.84
N LEU A 54 6.81 -17.46 7.61
CA LEU A 54 8.14 -17.63 8.19
C LEU A 54 8.11 -17.58 9.71
N ALA A 55 7.35 -16.65 10.29
CA ALA A 55 7.19 -16.55 11.73
C ALA A 55 6.47 -17.78 12.34
N GLU A 56 5.50 -18.34 11.62
CA GLU A 56 4.82 -19.58 12.01
C GLU A 56 5.76 -20.80 12.01
N VAL A 57 6.64 -20.90 11.02
CA VAL A 57 7.64 -21.96 10.95
C VAL A 57 8.63 -21.83 12.11
N GLU A 58 9.06 -20.63 12.45
CA GLU A 58 9.92 -20.35 13.60
C GLU A 58 9.21 -20.72 14.91
N GLN A 59 7.96 -20.29 15.09
CA GLN A 59 7.14 -20.62 16.24
C GLN A 59 6.97 -22.15 16.39
N PHE A 60 6.74 -22.86 15.30
CA PHE A 60 6.63 -24.31 15.32
C PHE A 60 7.94 -24.99 15.69
N SER A 61 9.07 -24.46 15.23
CA SER A 61 10.40 -24.97 15.57
C SER A 61 10.69 -24.86 17.07
N ASP A 62 10.28 -23.75 17.69
CA ASP A 62 10.54 -23.47 19.09
C ASP A 62 9.55 -24.16 20.04
N ASN A 63 8.27 -24.18 19.69
CA ASN A 63 7.19 -24.63 20.57
C ASN A 63 6.46 -25.89 20.09
N SER A 64 6.81 -26.43 18.93
CA SER A 64 6.14 -27.57 18.27
C SER A 64 4.63 -27.37 18.03
N THR A 65 4.18 -26.11 18.03
CA THR A 65 2.80 -25.72 17.79
C THR A 65 2.74 -24.46 16.95
N TYR A 66 1.79 -24.41 16.01
CA TYR A 66 1.49 -23.19 15.27
C TYR A 66 0.66 -22.24 16.11
N TYR A 67 0.86 -20.94 15.85
CA TYR A 67 0.00 -19.93 16.45
C TYR A 67 -1.38 -19.98 15.79
N SER A 68 -2.42 -20.05 16.58
CA SER A 68 -3.80 -20.00 16.08
C SER A 68 -4.65 -19.06 16.92
N VAL A 69 -5.60 -18.42 16.30
CA VAL A 69 -6.56 -17.55 16.97
C VAL A 69 -7.93 -18.22 16.93
N THR A 70 -8.56 -18.31 18.08
CA THR A 70 -9.90 -18.91 18.22
C THR A 70 -11.03 -18.03 17.68
N THR A 71 -10.71 -16.81 17.25
CA THR A 71 -11.68 -15.87 16.69
C THR A 71 -11.89 -16.14 15.21
N SER A 72 -13.12 -16.31 14.78
CA SER A 72 -13.43 -16.55 13.38
C SER A 72 -12.93 -15.42 12.48
N CYS A 73 -12.34 -15.78 11.34
CA CYS A 73 -11.91 -14.85 10.31
C CYS A 73 -13.11 -14.14 9.69
N GLY A 74 -13.10 -12.81 9.74
CA GLY A 74 -14.18 -12.01 9.18
C GLY A 74 -13.76 -10.55 8.97
N PRO A 75 -14.57 -9.79 8.25
CA PRO A 75 -14.25 -8.41 7.90
C PRO A 75 -14.14 -7.46 9.11
N ASN A 76 -14.55 -7.89 10.29
CA ASN A 76 -14.46 -7.12 11.53
C ASN A 76 -13.36 -7.62 12.47
N SER A 77 -12.66 -8.70 12.13
CA SER A 77 -11.57 -9.24 12.95
C SER A 77 -10.22 -8.70 12.48
N HIS A 78 -9.76 -7.63 13.10
CA HIS A 78 -8.41 -7.09 12.89
C HIS A 78 -7.39 -7.95 13.65
N LEU A 79 -6.97 -9.06 13.05
CA LEU A 79 -5.99 -9.97 13.67
C LEU A 79 -4.53 -9.53 13.48
N ALA A 80 -4.29 -8.43 12.76
CA ALA A 80 -2.93 -7.90 12.60
C ALA A 80 -2.27 -7.57 13.95
N ASN A 81 -3.04 -7.10 14.92
CA ASN A 81 -2.50 -6.78 16.25
C ASN A 81 -2.10 -8.02 17.05
N PRO A 82 -2.96 -9.04 17.23
CA PRO A 82 -2.55 -10.30 17.84
C PRO A 82 -1.39 -10.99 17.12
N ILE A 83 -1.39 -10.99 15.79
CA ILE A 83 -0.30 -11.54 14.98
C ILE A 83 1.01 -10.80 15.26
N ASN A 84 1.00 -9.47 15.25
CA ASN A 84 2.18 -8.67 15.55
C ASN A 84 2.71 -8.91 16.96
N ILE A 85 1.84 -9.02 17.96
CA ILE A 85 2.23 -9.24 19.34
C ILE A 85 2.82 -10.64 19.55
N ASN A 86 2.16 -11.66 19.04
CA ASN A 86 2.50 -13.06 19.35
C ASN A 86 3.58 -13.64 18.42
N LEU A 87 3.59 -13.28 17.14
CA LEU A 87 4.57 -13.79 16.17
C LEU A 87 5.77 -12.86 15.98
N PHE A 88 5.59 -11.55 16.10
CA PHE A 88 6.64 -10.58 15.83
C PHE A 88 7.11 -9.80 17.07
N GLY A 89 6.80 -10.30 18.26
CA GLY A 89 7.23 -9.69 19.53
C GLY A 89 6.76 -8.25 19.75
N GLY A 90 5.61 -7.88 19.16
CA GLY A 90 5.06 -6.52 19.25
C GLY A 90 5.53 -5.56 18.17
N SER A 91 6.37 -6.00 17.23
CA SER A 91 6.75 -5.19 16.06
C SER A 91 5.55 -5.01 15.14
N LYS A 92 5.36 -3.80 14.62
CA LYS A 92 4.29 -3.51 13.65
C LYS A 92 4.68 -3.99 12.24
N THR A 93 4.91 -5.27 12.08
CA THR A 93 5.33 -5.88 10.83
C THR A 93 4.16 -6.02 9.86
N ILE A 94 2.97 -6.36 10.38
CA ILE A 94 1.75 -6.39 9.60
C ILE A 94 1.04 -5.05 9.73
N PRO A 95 0.64 -4.39 8.62
CA PRO A 95 -0.04 -3.10 8.67
C PRO A 95 -1.33 -3.14 9.49
N GLN A 96 -1.47 -2.17 10.38
CA GLN A 96 -2.65 -1.99 11.23
C GLN A 96 -3.41 -0.74 10.80
N GLU A 97 -4.08 -0.81 9.68
CA GLU A 97 -4.91 0.29 9.21
C GLU A 97 -6.34 0.17 9.75
N SER A 98 -7.00 1.29 9.97
CA SER A 98 -8.41 1.32 10.43
C SER A 98 -9.38 0.76 9.38
N LYS A 99 -8.99 0.82 8.10
CA LYS A 99 -9.68 0.21 6.97
C LYS A 99 -8.66 -0.44 6.04
N PRO A 100 -8.15 -1.63 6.40
CA PRO A 100 -7.19 -2.33 5.55
C PRO A 100 -7.88 -2.84 4.27
N ASP A 101 -7.12 -2.84 3.18
CA ASP A 101 -7.58 -3.45 1.92
C ASP A 101 -7.71 -4.98 2.04
N PHE A 102 -6.92 -5.59 2.95
CA PHE A 102 -6.91 -7.02 3.22
C PHE A 102 -6.91 -7.29 4.73
N TYR A 103 -7.61 -8.33 5.12
CA TYR A 103 -7.64 -8.83 6.49
C TYR A 103 -6.77 -10.07 6.60
N PHE A 104 -5.87 -10.08 7.57
CA PHE A 104 -5.02 -11.24 7.86
C PHE A 104 -5.59 -12.01 9.03
N CYS A 105 -5.72 -13.32 8.89
CA CYS A 105 -6.15 -14.20 9.96
C CYS A 105 -5.48 -15.57 9.86
N ILE A 106 -5.39 -16.25 10.99
CA ILE A 106 -4.83 -17.59 11.12
C ILE A 106 -5.89 -18.44 11.80
N GLU A 107 -6.38 -19.43 11.10
CA GLU A 107 -7.34 -20.42 11.63
C GLU A 107 -6.61 -21.73 11.93
N SER A 108 -7.03 -22.37 13.00
CA SER A 108 -6.55 -23.71 13.38
C SER A 108 -7.34 -24.80 12.66
#